data_dfcbfc0502bd462eca191b94f2ac9891
#
_entry.id   dfcbfc0502bd462eca191b94f2ac9891
#
_cell.length_a   1.000
_cell.length_b   1.000
_cell.length_c   1.000
_cell.angle_alpha   90.00
_cell.angle_beta   90.00
_cell.angle_gamma   90.00
#
_symmetry.space_group_name_H-M   'P 1'
#
loop_
_entity.id
_entity.type
_entity.pdbx_description
1 polymer ?
#
loop_
_entity_poly.entity_id
_entity_poly.type
_entity_poly.pdbx_seq_one_letter_code
_entity_poly.pdbx_strand_id
1 'polypeptide(L)'
;MTSGTAFDAIVVGGGPAGSSCAGALVGAGLRVLVIDAATFPRDKTCAGWITLPVVDLLALDLAEYGRTRVCQPITAFRTGRIGAALRDTRFDDVVSYGICRVEFDHYLLRRSGADVVDGTPVTSLRYERGMWLVNGTFTAPMLVGAGGHRCPVARHLGARPSEELAVAASG
;
A
#
# COMPACT_ATOMS: atom_id res chain seq x y z
N MET A 1 20.46 -22.29 -17.26
CA MET A 1 19.10 -22.08 -16.74
C MET A 1 19.25 -21.53 -15.32
N THR A 2 19.14 -20.24 -15.12
CA THR A 2 19.19 -19.62 -13.79
C THR A 2 17.93 -20.05 -13.04
N SER A 3 18.11 -20.87 -11.99
CA SER A 3 17.06 -21.24 -11.05
C SER A 3 16.61 -19.99 -10.29
N GLY A 4 15.76 -19.20 -10.91
CA GLY A 4 15.12 -18.06 -10.23
C GLY A 4 14.20 -18.57 -9.12
N THR A 5 14.10 -17.84 -8.02
CA THR A 5 13.16 -18.19 -6.96
C THR A 5 11.74 -18.01 -7.50
N ALA A 6 10.99 -19.11 -7.57
CA ALA A 6 9.64 -19.12 -8.15
C ALA A 6 8.58 -18.82 -7.07
N PHE A 7 7.63 -17.97 -7.40
CA PHE A 7 6.46 -17.62 -6.63
C PHE A 7 5.20 -17.90 -7.45
N ASP A 8 4.03 -17.93 -6.81
CA ASP A 8 2.75 -18.00 -7.51
C ASP A 8 2.31 -16.59 -7.98
N ALA A 9 2.70 -15.57 -7.21
CA ALA A 9 2.44 -14.17 -7.57
C ALA A 9 3.57 -13.25 -7.11
N ILE A 10 3.84 -12.22 -7.90
CA ILE A 10 4.70 -11.10 -7.51
C ILE A 10 3.84 -9.83 -7.48
N VAL A 11 3.88 -9.11 -6.35
CA VAL A 11 3.21 -7.82 -6.16
C VAL A 11 4.27 -6.71 -6.12
N VAL A 12 4.18 -5.76 -7.02
CA VAL A 12 5.12 -4.63 -7.11
C VAL A 12 4.51 -3.42 -6.41
N GLY A 13 5.04 -3.09 -5.26
CA GLY A 13 4.62 -2.02 -4.35
C GLY A 13 4.06 -2.55 -3.03
N GLY A 14 4.73 -2.25 -1.91
CA GLY A 14 4.40 -2.67 -0.54
C GLY A 14 3.50 -1.68 0.23
N GLY A 15 2.87 -0.72 -0.47
CA GLY A 15 1.87 0.18 0.14
C GLY A 15 0.55 -0.54 0.48
N PRO A 16 -0.47 0.18 1.01
CA PRO A 16 -1.72 -0.44 1.46
C PRO A 16 -2.38 -1.34 0.41
N ALA A 17 -2.42 -0.92 -0.86
CA ALA A 17 -3.00 -1.71 -1.94
C ALA A 17 -2.24 -3.03 -2.18
N GLY A 18 -0.89 -2.96 -2.24
CA GLY A 18 -0.07 -4.15 -2.47
C GLY A 18 -0.07 -5.09 -1.28
N SER A 19 0.04 -4.56 -0.06
CA SER A 19 -0.03 -5.35 1.17
C SER A 19 -1.37 -6.07 1.33
N SER A 20 -2.48 -5.39 1.01
CA SER A 20 -3.82 -6.00 1.06
C SER A 20 -4.00 -7.09 0.01
N CYS A 21 -3.54 -6.82 -1.23
CA CYS A 21 -3.54 -7.82 -2.31
C CYS A 21 -2.69 -9.04 -1.93
N ALA A 22 -1.47 -8.81 -1.44
CA ALA A 22 -0.58 -9.88 -1.02
C ALA A 22 -1.18 -10.71 0.10
N GLY A 23 -1.79 -10.07 1.12
CA GLY A 23 -2.45 -10.78 2.22
C GLY A 23 -3.63 -11.64 1.76
N ALA A 24 -4.43 -11.14 0.80
CA ALA A 24 -5.52 -11.92 0.23
C ALA A 24 -5.00 -13.15 -0.56
N LEU A 25 -3.94 -12.99 -1.32
CA LEU A 25 -3.32 -14.09 -2.09
C LEU A 25 -2.67 -15.12 -1.16
N VAL A 26 -1.97 -14.68 -0.12
CA VAL A 26 -1.39 -15.59 0.90
C VAL A 26 -2.49 -16.33 1.64
N GLY A 27 -3.59 -15.63 2.01
CA GLY A 27 -4.76 -16.26 2.62
C GLY A 27 -5.45 -17.30 1.73
N ALA A 28 -5.28 -17.19 0.41
CA ALA A 28 -5.71 -18.20 -0.56
C ALA A 28 -4.69 -19.35 -0.76
N GLY A 29 -3.61 -19.40 0.02
CA GLY A 29 -2.59 -20.45 -0.01
C GLY A 29 -1.51 -20.25 -1.06
N LEU A 30 -1.41 -19.07 -1.68
CA LEU A 30 -0.38 -18.78 -2.69
C LEU A 30 0.92 -18.30 -2.03
N ARG A 31 2.04 -18.67 -2.62
CA ARG A 31 3.35 -18.13 -2.28
C ARG A 31 3.56 -16.80 -3.00
N VAL A 32 3.59 -15.71 -2.24
CA VAL A 32 3.60 -14.35 -2.77
C VAL A 32 4.89 -13.63 -2.41
N LEU A 33 5.47 -12.93 -3.38
CA LEU A 33 6.56 -11.99 -3.17
C LEU A 33 6.04 -10.56 -3.32
N VAL A 34 6.33 -9.70 -2.35
CA VAL A 34 6.17 -8.24 -2.48
C VAL A 34 7.53 -7.61 -2.74
N ILE A 35 7.64 -6.81 -3.79
CA ILE A 35 8.86 -6.04 -4.10
C ILE A 35 8.52 -4.55 -3.99
N ASP A 36 9.29 -3.79 -3.22
CA ASP A 36 9.16 -2.33 -3.13
C ASP A 36 10.51 -1.63 -3.27
N ALA A 37 10.50 -0.47 -3.94
CA ALA A 37 11.70 0.35 -4.13
C ALA A 37 12.19 1.01 -2.84
N ALA A 38 11.31 1.24 -1.88
CA ALA A 38 11.64 1.83 -0.58
C ALA A 38 11.83 0.75 0.48
N THR A 39 12.75 0.98 1.41
CA THR A 39 12.93 0.15 2.61
C THR A 39 11.89 0.55 3.67
N PHE A 40 11.20 -0.41 4.23
CA PHE A 40 10.19 -0.21 5.28
C PHE A 40 10.77 -0.28 6.69
N PRO A 41 10.25 0.53 7.65
CA PRO A 41 9.18 1.53 7.52
C PRO A 41 9.64 2.75 6.71
N ARG A 42 8.77 3.27 5.84
CA ARG A 42 9.07 4.42 4.98
C ARG A 42 8.07 5.55 5.16
N ASP A 43 8.55 6.78 4.99
CA ASP A 43 7.66 7.93 4.91
C ASP A 43 6.83 7.94 3.61
N LYS A 44 5.61 8.43 3.72
CA LYS A 44 4.71 8.63 2.60
C LYS A 44 3.73 9.77 2.90
N THR A 45 3.85 10.86 2.18
CA THR A 45 2.93 11.99 2.29
C THR A 45 1.47 11.53 2.20
N CYS A 46 0.68 11.87 3.23
CA CYS A 46 -0.73 11.55 3.34
C CYS A 46 -1.36 12.40 4.44
N ALA A 47 -2.68 12.62 4.36
CA ALA A 47 -3.43 13.23 5.46
C ALA A 47 -3.45 12.37 6.74
N GLY A 48 -3.03 11.11 6.66
CA GLY A 48 -2.99 10.23 7.82
C GLY A 48 -4.39 9.87 8.32
N TRP A 49 -5.31 9.58 7.41
CA TRP A 49 -6.71 9.39 7.74
C TRP A 49 -7.29 8.15 7.05
N ILE A 50 -7.98 7.30 7.82
CA ILE A 50 -8.71 6.12 7.32
C ILE A 50 -10.17 6.18 7.78
N THR A 51 -11.07 5.71 6.93
CA THR A 51 -12.51 5.65 7.20
C THR A 51 -12.93 4.29 7.75
N LEU A 52 -14.10 4.21 8.37
CA LEU A 52 -14.64 2.94 8.88
C LEU A 52 -14.70 1.83 7.82
N PRO A 53 -15.13 2.09 6.57
CA PRO A 53 -15.09 1.06 5.52
C PRO A 53 -13.69 0.50 5.24
N VAL A 54 -12.62 1.28 5.43
CA VAL A 54 -11.24 0.78 5.31
C VAL A 54 -10.89 -0.13 6.48
N VAL A 55 -11.34 0.21 7.69
CA VAL A 55 -11.16 -0.63 8.88
C VAL A 55 -11.81 -2.00 8.67
N ASP A 56 -13.06 -1.99 8.20
CA ASP A 56 -13.83 -3.21 7.93
C ASP A 56 -13.21 -4.05 6.80
N LEU A 57 -12.89 -3.41 5.66
CA LEU A 57 -12.30 -4.06 4.49
C LEU A 57 -10.98 -4.76 4.83
N LEU A 58 -10.16 -4.12 5.67
CA LEU A 58 -8.88 -4.66 6.10
C LEU A 58 -9.01 -5.57 7.33
N ALA A 59 -10.20 -5.73 7.90
CA ALA A 59 -10.46 -6.43 9.15
C ALA A 59 -9.41 -6.03 10.22
N LEU A 60 -9.28 -4.70 10.47
CA LEU A 60 -8.30 -4.17 11.41
C LEU A 60 -8.78 -4.36 12.84
N ASP A 61 -7.99 -5.02 13.66
CA ASP A 61 -8.14 -4.95 15.11
C ASP A 61 -7.55 -3.62 15.60
N LEU A 62 -8.43 -2.63 15.80
CA LEU A 62 -8.04 -1.29 16.23
C LEU A 62 -7.46 -1.28 17.65
N ALA A 63 -7.90 -2.20 18.51
CA ALA A 63 -7.38 -2.31 19.86
C ALA A 63 -5.95 -2.88 19.85
N GLU A 64 -5.69 -3.86 19.00
CA GLU A 64 -4.32 -4.39 18.79
C GLU A 64 -3.44 -3.34 18.11
N TYR A 65 -3.90 -2.76 17.01
CA TYR A 65 -3.14 -1.75 16.26
C TYR A 65 -2.75 -0.55 17.12
N GLY A 66 -3.70 -0.01 17.89
CA GLY A 66 -3.51 1.19 18.71
C GLY A 66 -2.65 1.01 19.96
N ARG A 67 -2.26 -0.23 20.34
CA ARG A 67 -1.40 -0.43 21.52
C ARG A 67 -0.02 0.19 21.38
N THR A 68 0.52 0.21 20.16
CA THR A 68 1.90 0.64 19.91
C THR A 68 2.01 1.61 18.73
N ARG A 69 0.90 1.99 18.10
CA ARG A 69 0.85 2.82 16.89
C ARG A 69 -0.18 3.92 17.04
N VAL A 70 -0.02 4.98 16.29
CA VAL A 70 -0.99 6.08 16.25
C VAL A 70 -2.32 5.58 15.69
N CYS A 71 -3.37 5.67 16.53
CA CYS A 71 -4.75 5.35 16.17
C CYS A 71 -5.68 6.33 16.89
N GLN A 72 -5.87 7.50 16.31
CA GLN A 72 -6.65 8.58 16.92
C GLN A 72 -8.10 8.53 16.44
N PRO A 73 -9.09 8.23 17.29
CA PRO A 73 -10.50 8.31 16.91
C PRO A 73 -10.90 9.75 16.59
N ILE A 74 -11.67 9.93 15.52
CA ILE A 74 -12.16 11.22 15.04
C ILE A 74 -13.68 11.24 15.18
N THR A 75 -14.19 12.21 15.94
CA THR A 75 -15.62 12.45 16.16
C THR A 75 -16.05 13.84 15.70
N ALA A 76 -15.12 14.66 15.16
CA ALA A 76 -15.44 16.00 14.69
C ALA A 76 -14.49 16.45 13.58
N PHE A 77 -15.00 17.33 12.72
CA PHE A 77 -14.22 18.06 11.74
C PHE A 77 -14.39 19.54 11.89
N ARG A 78 -13.31 20.29 11.71
CA ARG A 78 -13.32 21.74 11.57
C ARG A 78 -12.96 22.11 10.15
N THR A 79 -13.88 22.74 9.44
CA THR A 79 -13.73 23.10 8.03
C THR A 79 -13.95 24.60 7.83
N GLY A 80 -13.33 25.17 6.79
CA GLY A 80 -13.49 26.57 6.44
C GLY A 80 -12.51 27.02 5.37
N ARG A 81 -12.60 28.28 4.99
CA ARG A 81 -11.63 28.96 4.14
C ARG A 81 -10.54 29.59 5.00
N ILE A 82 -9.31 29.63 4.51
CA ILE A 82 -8.22 30.36 5.17
C ILE A 82 -8.60 31.83 5.28
N GLY A 83 -8.54 32.38 6.50
CA GLY A 83 -8.91 33.78 6.79
C GLY A 83 -10.39 34.03 6.93
N ALA A 84 -11.26 33.02 6.93
CA ALA A 84 -12.70 33.13 7.13
C ALA A 84 -13.18 32.37 8.38
N ALA A 85 -14.46 32.47 8.70
CA ALA A 85 -15.07 31.73 9.80
C ALA A 85 -15.00 30.22 9.58
N LEU A 86 -14.68 29.51 10.65
CA LEU A 86 -14.60 28.06 10.68
C LEU A 86 -15.94 27.46 11.14
N ARG A 87 -16.27 26.28 10.64
CA ARG A 87 -17.45 25.53 11.02
C ARG A 87 -17.03 24.20 11.64
N ASP A 88 -17.52 23.91 12.82
CA ASP A 88 -17.34 22.60 13.48
C ASP A 88 -18.54 21.71 13.14
N THR A 89 -18.24 20.50 12.71
CA THR A 89 -19.20 19.41 12.56
C THR A 89 -18.81 18.32 13.53
N ARG A 90 -19.72 17.95 14.45
CA ARG A 90 -19.52 16.91 15.46
C ARG A 90 -20.44 15.74 15.19
N PHE A 91 -19.96 14.55 15.55
CA PHE A 91 -20.68 13.29 15.44
C PHE A 91 -20.73 12.65 16.82
N ASP A 92 -21.80 11.92 17.09
CA ASP A 92 -21.97 11.20 18.36
C ASP A 92 -21.05 9.98 18.44
N ASP A 93 -20.74 9.37 17.29
CA ASP A 93 -19.87 8.22 17.16
C ASP A 93 -18.54 8.54 16.46
N VAL A 94 -17.58 7.64 16.55
CA VAL A 94 -16.34 7.69 15.77
C VAL A 94 -16.64 7.47 14.30
N VAL A 95 -16.24 8.41 13.45
CA VAL A 95 -16.48 8.36 12.00
C VAL A 95 -15.24 7.97 11.19
N SER A 96 -14.07 8.03 11.80
CA SER A 96 -12.79 7.72 11.15
C SER A 96 -11.65 7.67 12.17
N TYR A 97 -10.45 7.34 11.69
CA TYR A 97 -9.24 7.30 12.53
C TYR A 97 -8.08 8.03 11.87
N GLY A 98 -7.37 8.83 12.66
CA GLY A 98 -6.06 9.37 12.32
C GLY A 98 -4.99 8.30 12.54
N ILE A 99 -4.11 8.13 11.55
CA ILE A 99 -3.02 7.16 11.57
C ILE A 99 -1.71 7.78 11.10
N CYS A 100 -0.58 7.18 11.47
CA CYS A 100 0.71 7.49 10.91
C CYS A 100 1.02 6.51 9.75
N ARG A 101 1.23 7.04 8.53
CA ARG A 101 1.47 6.20 7.34
C ARG A 101 2.73 5.36 7.42
N VAL A 102 3.76 5.85 8.09
CA VAL A 102 5.01 5.08 8.31
C VAL A 102 4.70 3.78 9.05
N GLU A 103 3.92 3.88 10.13
CA GLU A 103 3.53 2.74 10.95
C GLU A 103 2.48 1.85 10.25
N PHE A 104 1.48 2.48 9.64
CA PHE A 104 0.35 1.79 9.03
C PHE A 104 0.77 0.95 7.83
N ASP A 105 1.55 1.53 6.90
CA ASP A 105 2.02 0.81 5.73
C ASP A 105 2.91 -0.37 6.12
N HIS A 106 3.83 -0.17 7.09
CA HIS A 106 4.69 -1.25 7.60
C HIS A 106 3.88 -2.35 8.30
N TYR A 107 2.89 -1.97 9.10
CA TYR A 107 1.99 -2.92 9.76
C TYR A 107 1.25 -3.80 8.74
N LEU A 108 0.63 -3.20 7.73
CA LEU A 108 -0.08 -3.94 6.68
C LEU A 108 0.87 -4.88 5.91
N LEU A 109 2.07 -4.40 5.56
CA LEU A 109 3.06 -5.20 4.86
C LEU A 109 3.48 -6.43 5.68
N ARG A 110 3.77 -6.25 6.97
CA ARG A 110 4.13 -7.35 7.88
C ARG A 110 2.97 -8.33 8.08
N ARG A 111 1.75 -7.80 8.20
CA ARG A 111 0.54 -8.61 8.37
C ARG A 111 0.17 -9.43 7.14
N SER A 112 0.62 -9.03 5.95
CA SER A 112 0.31 -9.74 4.71
C SER A 112 0.79 -11.19 4.69
N GLY A 113 1.83 -11.54 5.46
CA GLY A 113 2.44 -12.86 5.46
C GLY A 113 3.21 -13.21 4.20
N ALA A 114 3.35 -12.30 3.25
CA ALA A 114 4.12 -12.50 2.03
C ALA A 114 5.63 -12.42 2.29
N ASP A 115 6.42 -13.05 1.41
CA ASP A 115 7.85 -12.78 1.32
C ASP A 115 8.06 -11.33 0.85
N VAL A 116 9.01 -10.60 1.44
CA VAL A 116 9.24 -9.19 1.12
C VAL A 116 10.69 -8.94 0.71
N VAL A 117 10.85 -8.25 -0.42
CA VAL A 117 12.12 -7.68 -0.87
C VAL A 117 11.90 -6.19 -1.06
N ASP A 118 12.24 -5.42 -0.04
CA ASP A 118 12.16 -3.96 -0.04
C ASP A 118 13.52 -3.31 -0.36
N GLY A 119 13.56 -1.98 -0.51
CA GLY A 119 14.75 -1.28 -0.97
C GLY A 119 15.20 -1.66 -2.39
N THR A 120 14.34 -2.35 -3.16
CA THR A 120 14.68 -2.92 -4.45
C THR A 120 13.74 -2.39 -5.54
N PRO A 121 14.17 -1.40 -6.34
CA PRO A 121 13.37 -0.91 -7.44
C PRO A 121 13.22 -1.97 -8.54
N VAL A 122 12.01 -2.08 -9.10
CA VAL A 122 11.77 -2.92 -10.27
C VAL A 122 12.22 -2.15 -11.51
N THR A 123 13.28 -2.62 -12.13
CA THR A 123 13.95 -2.00 -13.29
C THR A 123 13.72 -2.76 -14.60
N SER A 124 13.41 -4.04 -14.51
CA SER A 124 13.12 -4.86 -15.70
C SER A 124 11.95 -5.81 -15.48
N LEU A 125 11.09 -5.90 -16.48
CA LEU A 125 9.95 -6.81 -16.56
C LEU A 125 9.97 -7.51 -17.90
N ARG A 126 9.88 -8.84 -17.90
CA ARG A 126 9.73 -9.66 -19.10
C ARG A 126 8.66 -10.71 -18.88
N TYR A 127 7.91 -11.00 -19.94
CA TYR A 127 6.94 -12.08 -19.93
C TYR A 127 7.35 -13.11 -20.99
N GLU A 128 7.74 -14.29 -20.55
CA GLU A 128 8.24 -15.34 -21.42
C GLU A 128 7.69 -16.70 -20.96
N ARG A 129 7.17 -17.48 -21.90
CA ARG A 129 6.67 -18.85 -21.65
C ARG A 129 5.65 -18.95 -20.52
N GLY A 130 4.75 -17.99 -20.40
CA GLY A 130 3.70 -17.97 -19.36
C GLY A 130 4.17 -17.47 -18.00
N MET A 131 5.41 -16.98 -17.88
CA MET A 131 6.00 -16.51 -16.63
C MET A 131 6.50 -15.07 -16.75
N TRP A 132 6.27 -14.28 -15.73
CA TRP A 132 6.94 -13.01 -15.54
C TRP A 132 8.32 -13.23 -14.94
N LEU A 133 9.31 -12.53 -15.48
CA LEU A 133 10.65 -12.42 -14.94
C LEU A 133 10.87 -10.97 -14.49
N VAL A 134 11.04 -10.77 -13.18
CA VAL A 134 11.24 -9.47 -12.54
C VAL A 134 12.69 -9.33 -12.12
N ASN A 135 13.35 -8.26 -12.54
CA ASN A 135 14.77 -7.94 -12.29
C ASN A 135 15.74 -9.08 -12.67
N GLY A 136 15.36 -9.96 -13.59
CA GLY A 136 16.18 -11.10 -13.97
C GLY A 136 16.35 -12.18 -12.89
N THR A 137 15.64 -12.08 -11.76
CA THR A 137 15.84 -12.92 -10.57
C THR A 137 14.57 -13.63 -10.12
N PHE A 138 13.44 -12.94 -10.06
CA PHE A 138 12.20 -13.47 -9.51
C PHE A 138 11.23 -13.85 -10.61
N THR A 139 10.59 -15.01 -10.47
CA THR A 139 9.63 -15.50 -11.46
C THR A 139 8.28 -15.85 -10.84
N ALA A 140 7.19 -15.51 -11.54
CA ALA A 140 5.83 -15.90 -11.20
C ALA A 140 4.93 -15.91 -12.44
N PRO A 141 3.87 -16.73 -12.48
CA PRO A 141 2.86 -16.67 -13.52
C PRO A 141 1.99 -15.40 -13.40
N MET A 142 1.85 -14.85 -12.18
CA MET A 142 1.05 -13.66 -11.91
C MET A 142 1.92 -12.49 -11.49
N LEU A 143 1.68 -11.31 -12.08
CA LEU A 143 2.32 -10.04 -11.71
C LEU A 143 1.24 -8.99 -11.43
N VAL A 144 1.30 -8.38 -10.25
CA VAL A 144 0.37 -7.33 -9.82
C VAL A 144 1.11 -6.01 -9.65
N GLY A 145 0.62 -4.95 -10.30
CA GLY A 145 1.15 -3.60 -10.16
C GLY A 145 0.39 -2.81 -9.08
N ALA A 146 1.04 -2.53 -7.96
CA ALA A 146 0.52 -1.76 -6.83
C ALA A 146 1.43 -0.60 -6.41
N GLY A 147 2.33 -0.16 -7.29
CA GLY A 147 3.35 0.87 -7.02
C GLY A 147 2.83 2.32 -7.08
N GLY A 148 1.51 2.54 -7.04
CA GLY A 148 0.89 3.86 -7.11
C GLY A 148 1.07 4.52 -8.49
N HIS A 149 1.05 5.86 -8.54
CA HIS A 149 1.11 6.61 -9.80
C HIS A 149 2.41 6.40 -10.61
N ARG A 150 3.47 5.93 -10.00
CA ARG A 150 4.75 5.61 -10.66
C ARG A 150 4.96 4.11 -10.86
N CYS A 151 3.88 3.32 -10.81
CA CYS A 151 3.97 1.87 -10.89
C CYS A 151 4.69 1.41 -12.18
N PRO A 152 5.81 0.67 -12.06
CA PRO A 152 6.56 0.19 -13.23
C PRO A 152 5.76 -0.83 -14.05
N VAL A 153 4.91 -1.63 -13.40
CA VAL A 153 4.03 -2.60 -14.08
C VAL A 153 2.99 -1.86 -14.92
N ALA A 154 2.33 -0.83 -14.37
CA ALA A 154 1.36 -0.04 -15.12
C ALA A 154 2.01 0.60 -16.36
N ARG A 155 3.21 1.17 -16.21
CA ARG A 155 3.97 1.73 -17.33
C ARG A 155 4.34 0.67 -18.37
N HIS A 156 4.76 -0.52 -17.93
CA HIS A 156 5.09 -1.64 -18.83
C HIS A 156 3.86 -2.08 -19.66
N LEU A 157 2.68 -2.03 -19.07
CA LEU A 157 1.41 -2.34 -19.73
C LEU A 157 0.84 -1.18 -20.55
N GLY A 158 1.60 -0.08 -20.71
CA GLY A 158 1.20 1.07 -21.55
C GLY A 158 0.22 2.02 -20.87
N ALA A 159 -0.03 1.89 -19.57
CA ALA A 159 -0.83 2.87 -18.85
C ALA A 159 -0.12 4.24 -18.85
N ARG A 160 -0.84 5.28 -19.28
CA ARG A 160 -0.37 6.66 -19.21
C ARG A 160 -0.70 7.25 -17.85
N PRO A 161 0.21 8.01 -17.22
CA PRO A 161 -0.14 8.82 -16.07
C PRO A 161 -1.29 9.77 -16.40
N SER A 162 -2.14 10.08 -15.44
CA SER A 162 -3.12 11.16 -15.60
C SER A 162 -2.38 12.48 -15.89
N GLU A 163 -2.88 13.28 -16.84
CA GLU A 163 -2.35 14.61 -17.10
C GLU A 163 -2.67 15.58 -15.95
N GLU A 164 -3.70 15.27 -15.16
CA GLU A 164 -4.08 16.02 -13.96
C GLU A 164 -3.46 15.36 -12.73
N LEU A 165 -2.45 15.99 -12.16
CA LEU A 165 -1.78 15.57 -10.93
C LEU A 165 -2.00 16.61 -9.84
N ALA A 166 -2.52 16.15 -8.69
CA ALA A 166 -2.44 16.91 -7.44
C ALA A 166 -1.14 16.53 -6.71
N VAL A 167 -0.36 17.53 -6.35
CA VAL A 167 0.87 17.33 -5.57
C VAL A 167 0.60 17.73 -4.14
N ALA A 168 0.89 16.84 -3.19
CA ALA A 168 0.84 17.11 -1.77
C ALA A 168 2.25 17.00 -1.17
N ALA A 169 2.56 17.90 -0.26
CA ALA A 169 3.77 17.87 0.56
C ALA A 169 3.37 17.93 2.04
N SER A 170 4.12 17.24 2.88
CA SER A 170 4.08 17.37 4.34
C SER A 170 5.35 18.08 4.79
N GLY A 171 5.20 19.09 5.63
CA GLY A 171 6.30 19.77 6.32
C GLY A 171 6.50 19.22 7.72
#